data_5710d1ccf8be9f49e4d716e7b702f6cb
#
_entry.id   5710d1ccf8be9f49e4d716e7b702f6cb
#
_cell.length_a   1.000
_cell.length_b   1.000
_cell.length_c   1.000
_cell.angle_alpha   90.00
_cell.angle_beta   90.00
_cell.angle_gamma   90.00
#
_symmetry.space_group_name_H-M   'P 1'
#
loop_
_entity.id
_entity.type
_entity.pdbx_description
1 polymer ?
#
loop_
_entity_poly.entity_id
_entity_poly.type
_entity_poly.pdbx_seq_one_letter_code
_entity_poly.pdbx_strand_id
1 'polypeptide(L)'
;MWAVTPRHVLIVDDNLSLAENIAEILQFDGHTTRFVGSAEEAFPNAMEDEPDVVVTDYRLPGINGAAFVRQLLGMHAHVRAMVISAYTDPTTIAAATDAGAAFMAKPLDLALLGRWVGEACA
;
A
#
# COMPACT_ATOMS: atom_id res chain seq x y z
N MET A 1 3.76 25.72 -11.40
CA MET A 1 4.28 24.42 -10.95
C MET A 1 3.96 24.21 -9.48
N TRP A 2 3.66 23.01 -9.13
CA TRP A 2 3.41 22.64 -7.75
C TRP A 2 4.31 21.47 -7.36
N ALA A 3 4.63 21.40 -6.07
CA ALA A 3 5.36 20.28 -5.52
C ALA A 3 4.38 19.22 -5.02
N VAL A 4 4.77 17.95 -5.14
CA VAL A 4 4.03 16.86 -4.53
C VAL A 4 4.20 16.97 -3.01
N THR A 5 3.10 16.85 -2.27
CA THR A 5 3.17 16.80 -0.80
C THR A 5 3.84 15.49 -0.38
N PRO A 6 4.96 15.53 0.35
CA PRO A 6 5.61 14.30 0.79
C PRO A 6 4.70 13.45 1.67
N ARG A 7 4.72 12.13 1.43
CA ARG A 7 3.98 11.15 2.20
C ARG A 7 4.94 10.13 2.79
N HIS A 8 4.54 9.51 3.86
CA HIS A 8 5.22 8.32 4.36
C HIS A 8 4.44 7.10 3.89
N VAL A 9 5.08 6.24 3.10
CA VAL A 9 4.44 5.11 2.43
C VAL A 9 5.00 3.80 2.97
N LEU A 10 4.12 2.94 3.45
CA LEU A 10 4.47 1.59 3.84
C LEU A 10 4.05 0.62 2.72
N ILE A 11 4.99 -0.17 2.24
CA ILE A 11 4.78 -1.14 1.18
C ILE A 11 4.87 -2.54 1.80
N VAL A 12 3.87 -3.37 1.55
CA VAL A 12 3.80 -4.72 2.10
C VAL A 12 3.68 -5.71 0.96
N ASP A 13 4.75 -6.43 0.67
CA ASP A 13 4.78 -7.41 -0.42
C ASP A 13 5.94 -8.38 -0.16
N ASP A 14 5.68 -9.68 -0.17
CA ASP A 14 6.72 -10.68 0.00
C ASP A 14 7.63 -10.82 -1.22
N ASN A 15 7.23 -10.28 -2.35
CA ASN A 15 8.14 -10.08 -3.49
C ASN A 15 8.94 -8.80 -3.23
N LEU A 16 10.10 -8.96 -2.59
CA LEU A 16 10.91 -7.82 -2.17
C LEU A 16 11.48 -7.02 -3.34
N SER A 17 11.73 -7.66 -4.48
CA SER A 17 12.16 -6.94 -5.68
C SER A 17 11.12 -5.96 -6.18
N LEU A 18 9.86 -6.37 -6.18
CA LEU A 18 8.75 -5.48 -6.55
C LEU A 18 8.59 -4.37 -5.52
N ALA A 19 8.63 -4.70 -4.24
CA ALA A 19 8.51 -3.71 -3.16
C ALA A 19 9.61 -2.65 -3.27
N GLU A 20 10.84 -3.08 -3.54
CA GLU A 20 11.98 -2.18 -3.74
C GLU A 20 11.78 -1.27 -4.95
N ASN A 21 11.28 -1.80 -6.06
CA ASN A 21 11.00 -1.00 -7.26
C ASN A 21 9.94 0.06 -6.99
N ILE A 22 8.88 -0.30 -6.28
CA ILE A 22 7.84 0.65 -5.88
C ILE A 22 8.45 1.73 -4.98
N ALA A 23 9.25 1.33 -3.99
CA ALA A 23 9.89 2.26 -3.08
C ALA A 23 10.78 3.26 -3.81
N GLU A 24 11.60 2.80 -4.76
CA GLU A 24 12.49 3.67 -5.54
C GLU A 24 11.72 4.74 -6.31
N ILE A 25 10.62 4.35 -6.96
CA ILE A 25 9.81 5.29 -7.72
C ILE A 25 9.16 6.33 -6.81
N LEU A 26 8.63 5.90 -5.67
CA LEU A 26 8.01 6.81 -4.73
C LEU A 26 9.03 7.73 -4.07
N GLN A 27 10.23 7.25 -3.78
CA GLN A 27 11.32 8.09 -3.28
C GLN A 27 11.73 9.14 -4.31
N PHE A 28 11.78 8.78 -5.58
CA PHE A 28 12.06 9.72 -6.65
C PHE A 28 11.03 10.85 -6.68
N ASP A 29 9.78 10.54 -6.36
CA ASP A 29 8.71 11.53 -6.27
C ASP A 29 8.73 12.36 -4.97
N GLY A 30 9.67 12.10 -4.07
CA GLY A 30 9.84 12.86 -2.85
C GLY A 30 9.22 12.26 -1.60
N HIS A 31 8.67 11.05 -1.68
CA HIS A 31 8.08 10.36 -0.52
C HIS A 31 9.14 9.61 0.28
N THR A 32 8.86 9.39 1.56
CA THR A 32 9.62 8.43 2.36
C THR A 32 8.94 7.07 2.28
N THR A 33 9.73 6.01 2.25
CA THR A 33 9.18 4.66 2.08
C THR A 33 9.82 3.68 3.04
N ARG A 34 9.03 2.68 3.42
CA ARG A 34 9.51 1.44 4.04
C ARG A 34 8.82 0.29 3.35
N PHE A 35 9.48 -0.85 3.26
CA PHE A 35 8.83 -2.05 2.74
C PHE A 35 9.14 -3.26 3.62
N VAL A 36 8.13 -4.09 3.79
CA VAL A 36 8.19 -5.31 4.59
C VAL A 36 7.51 -6.45 3.83
N GLY A 37 7.77 -7.67 4.23
CA GLY A 37 7.32 -8.86 3.48
C GLY A 37 6.04 -9.49 3.99
N SER A 38 5.47 -9.03 5.10
CA SER A 38 4.27 -9.64 5.70
C SER A 38 3.47 -8.63 6.51
N ALA A 39 2.21 -8.94 6.75
CA ALA A 39 1.39 -8.13 7.64
C ALA A 39 1.93 -8.16 9.08
N GLU A 40 2.48 -9.29 9.50
CA GLU A 40 3.07 -9.42 10.81
C GLU A 40 4.20 -8.42 11.05
N GLU A 41 5.03 -8.18 10.03
CA GLU A 41 6.07 -7.14 10.10
C GLU A 41 5.49 -5.74 9.93
N ALA A 42 4.42 -5.61 9.17
CA ALA A 42 3.83 -4.31 8.86
C ALA A 42 3.16 -3.65 10.07
N PHE A 43 2.50 -4.41 10.93
CA PHE A 43 1.83 -3.84 12.09
C PHE A 43 2.78 -3.09 13.04
N PRO A 44 3.90 -3.70 13.51
CA PRO A 44 4.85 -2.95 14.32
C PRO A 44 5.42 -1.73 13.63
N ASN A 45 5.67 -1.83 12.33
CA ASN A 45 6.16 -0.71 11.53
C ASN A 45 5.16 0.45 11.52
N ALA A 46 3.88 0.16 11.30
CA ALA A 46 2.83 1.16 11.25
C ALA A 46 2.58 1.80 12.62
N MET A 47 2.75 1.04 13.70
CA MET A 47 2.59 1.55 15.06
C MET A 47 3.74 2.45 15.47
N GLU A 48 4.96 2.13 15.04
CA GLU A 48 6.16 2.89 15.38
C GLU A 48 6.27 4.17 14.55
N ASP A 49 5.94 4.09 13.27
CA ASP A 49 6.05 5.20 12.34
C ASP A 49 4.81 5.20 11.44
N GLU A 50 3.77 5.89 11.88
CA GLU A 50 2.45 5.86 11.26
C GLU A 50 2.51 6.30 9.80
N PRO A 51 2.11 5.44 8.85
CA PRO A 51 2.13 5.81 7.44
C PRO A 51 0.94 6.70 7.08
N ASP A 52 1.13 7.51 6.04
CA ASP A 52 0.03 8.23 5.40
C ASP A 52 -0.68 7.33 4.38
N VAL A 53 0.10 6.47 3.74
CA VAL A 53 -0.35 5.60 2.65
C VAL A 53 0.22 4.21 2.84
N VAL A 54 -0.59 3.21 2.57
CA VAL A 54 -0.15 1.80 2.54
C VAL A 54 -0.46 1.21 1.17
N VAL A 55 0.53 0.54 0.58
CA VAL A 55 0.35 -0.26 -0.63
C VAL A 55 0.68 -1.70 -0.25
N THR A 56 -0.29 -2.59 -0.32
CA THR A 56 -0.11 -3.97 0.14
C THR A 56 -0.52 -4.97 -0.93
N ASP A 57 0.28 -6.03 -1.08
CA ASP A 57 -0.14 -7.18 -1.86
C ASP A 57 -1.33 -7.86 -1.16
N TYR A 58 -2.23 -8.44 -1.94
CA TYR A 58 -3.33 -9.22 -1.39
C TYR A 58 -2.82 -10.53 -0.79
N ARG A 59 -1.97 -11.23 -1.51
CA ARG A 59 -1.40 -12.51 -1.07
C ARG A 59 -0.16 -12.28 -0.22
N LEU A 60 -0.33 -12.42 1.09
CA LEU A 60 0.74 -12.29 2.06
C LEU A 60 0.84 -13.56 2.90
N PRO A 61 2.02 -13.85 3.49
CA PRO A 61 2.10 -14.86 4.54
C PRO A 61 1.19 -14.49 5.71
N GLY A 62 0.44 -15.44 6.23
CA GLY A 62 -0.49 -15.19 7.33
C GLY A 62 -1.80 -14.60 6.84
N ILE A 63 -2.18 -13.43 7.33
CA ILE A 63 -3.41 -12.78 6.88
C ILE A 63 -3.20 -12.13 5.52
N ASN A 64 -4.27 -12.05 4.72
CA ASN A 64 -4.19 -11.40 3.41
C ASN A 64 -4.18 -9.88 3.54
N GLY A 65 -3.86 -9.19 2.43
CA GLY A 65 -3.72 -7.74 2.42
C GLY A 65 -5.01 -7.00 2.74
N ALA A 66 -6.17 -7.53 2.34
CA ALA A 66 -7.46 -6.90 2.67
C ALA A 66 -7.74 -6.97 4.17
N ALA A 67 -7.47 -8.11 4.81
CA ALA A 67 -7.61 -8.25 6.26
C ALA A 67 -6.64 -7.33 7.00
N PHE A 68 -5.41 -7.22 6.51
CA PHE A 68 -4.42 -6.29 7.05
C PHE A 68 -4.93 -4.84 6.99
N VAL A 69 -5.43 -4.40 5.84
CA VAL A 69 -5.97 -3.04 5.67
C VAL A 69 -7.13 -2.79 6.62
N ARG A 70 -8.06 -3.75 6.73
CA ARG A 70 -9.21 -3.60 7.63
C ARG A 70 -8.76 -3.35 9.06
N GLN A 71 -7.80 -4.12 9.55
CA GLN A 71 -7.29 -3.96 10.90
C GLN A 71 -6.53 -2.63 11.05
N LEU A 72 -5.71 -2.27 10.08
CA LEU A 72 -4.95 -1.03 10.11
C LEU A 72 -5.86 0.18 10.14
N LEU A 73 -6.89 0.21 9.30
CA LEU A 73 -7.83 1.34 9.25
C LEU A 73 -8.68 1.42 10.51
N GLY A 74 -8.88 0.32 11.21
CA GLY A 74 -9.54 0.33 12.53
C GLY A 74 -8.72 1.05 13.59
N MET A 75 -7.39 1.09 13.43
CA MET A 75 -6.48 1.79 14.35
C MET A 75 -6.11 3.19 13.84
N HIS A 76 -5.97 3.35 12.54
CA HIS A 76 -5.52 4.58 11.89
C HIS A 76 -6.43 4.91 10.71
N ALA A 77 -7.60 5.48 10.99
CA ALA A 77 -8.65 5.70 9.99
C ALA A 77 -8.26 6.67 8.86
N HIS A 78 -7.24 7.52 9.09
CA HIS A 78 -6.79 8.49 8.09
C HIS A 78 -5.88 7.90 7.02
N VAL A 79 -5.36 6.69 7.22
CA VAL A 79 -4.47 6.05 6.26
C VAL A 79 -5.21 5.76 4.96
N ARG A 80 -4.57 6.06 3.84
CA ARG A 80 -5.08 5.70 2.52
C ARG A 80 -4.41 4.40 2.09
N ALA A 81 -5.20 3.44 1.67
CA ALA A 81 -4.70 2.10 1.38
C ALA A 81 -5.03 1.67 -0.04
N MET A 82 -4.10 0.94 -0.66
CA MET A 82 -4.30 0.26 -1.93
C MET A 82 -3.88 -1.19 -1.77
N VAL A 83 -4.72 -2.09 -2.27
CA VAL A 83 -4.40 -3.51 -2.41
C VAL A 83 -3.98 -3.77 -3.85
N ILE A 84 -2.84 -4.41 -4.03
CA ILE A 84 -2.34 -4.83 -5.34
C ILE A 84 -2.40 -6.35 -5.43
N SER A 85 -2.74 -6.88 -6.61
CA SER A 85 -2.87 -8.33 -6.77
C SER A 85 -2.76 -8.75 -8.23
N ALA A 86 -2.17 -9.92 -8.46
CA ALA A 86 -2.25 -10.61 -9.73
C ALA A 86 -3.64 -11.25 -9.94
N TYR A 87 -4.42 -11.40 -8.89
CA TYR A 87 -5.75 -11.99 -8.92
C TYR A 87 -6.79 -10.89 -9.03
N THR A 88 -7.56 -10.93 -10.11
CA THR A 88 -8.56 -9.89 -10.43
C THR A 88 -9.98 -10.43 -10.40
N ASP A 89 -10.20 -11.52 -9.72
CA ASP A 89 -11.53 -12.09 -9.56
C ASP A 89 -12.40 -11.17 -8.68
N PRO A 90 -13.72 -11.22 -8.87
CA PRO A 90 -14.63 -10.34 -8.12
C PRO A 90 -14.51 -10.46 -6.61
N THR A 91 -14.20 -11.63 -6.10
CA THR A 91 -14.05 -11.85 -4.65
C THR A 91 -12.85 -11.08 -4.08
N THR A 92 -11.71 -11.12 -4.77
CA THR A 92 -10.51 -10.39 -4.35
C THR A 92 -10.72 -8.88 -4.40
N ILE A 93 -11.31 -8.40 -5.49
CA ILE A 93 -11.59 -6.96 -5.66
C ILE A 93 -12.58 -6.49 -4.60
N ALA A 94 -13.64 -7.25 -4.35
CA ALA A 94 -14.63 -6.91 -3.33
C ALA A 94 -14.01 -6.89 -1.94
N ALA A 95 -13.14 -7.84 -1.62
CA ALA A 95 -12.45 -7.86 -0.33
C ALA A 95 -11.63 -6.58 -0.09
N ALA A 96 -10.92 -6.11 -1.11
CA ALA A 96 -10.15 -4.86 -1.03
C ALA A 96 -11.08 -3.66 -0.82
N THR A 97 -12.13 -3.54 -1.61
CA THR A 97 -13.08 -2.45 -1.52
C THR A 97 -13.80 -2.43 -0.18
N ASP A 98 -14.24 -3.59 0.30
CA ASP A 98 -14.93 -3.72 1.58
C ASP A 98 -14.02 -3.38 2.76
N ALA A 99 -12.72 -3.59 2.62
CA ALA A 99 -11.75 -3.19 3.62
C ALA A 99 -11.48 -1.68 3.64
N GLY A 100 -11.95 -0.96 2.63
CA GLY A 100 -11.72 0.48 2.51
C GLY A 100 -10.52 0.85 1.66
N ALA A 101 -10.01 -0.08 0.83
CA ALA A 101 -8.83 0.14 0.00
C ALA A 101 -9.20 0.36 -1.46
N ALA A 102 -8.34 1.07 -2.18
CA ALA A 102 -8.31 1.04 -3.63
C ALA A 102 -7.71 -0.30 -4.09
N PHE A 103 -7.89 -0.64 -5.36
CA PHE A 103 -7.36 -1.87 -5.93
C PHE A 103 -6.61 -1.59 -7.21
N MET A 104 -5.46 -2.23 -7.39
CA MET A 104 -4.72 -2.19 -8.65
C MET A 104 -4.24 -3.59 -9.03
N ALA A 105 -4.47 -3.98 -10.27
CA ALA A 105 -4.01 -5.27 -10.78
C ALA A 105 -2.52 -5.25 -11.09
N LYS A 106 -1.87 -6.40 -10.91
CA LYS A 106 -0.52 -6.64 -11.41
C LYS A 106 -0.59 -7.15 -12.86
N PRO A 107 0.36 -6.79 -13.74
CA PRO A 107 1.52 -5.93 -13.49
C PRO A 107 1.12 -4.48 -13.28
N LEU A 108 1.80 -3.81 -12.36
CA LEU A 108 1.44 -2.45 -11.97
C LEU A 108 1.79 -1.43 -13.03
N ASP A 109 0.91 -0.44 -13.19
CA ASP A 109 1.25 0.81 -13.85
C ASP A 109 1.86 1.72 -12.79
N LEU A 110 3.20 1.79 -12.76
CA LEU A 110 3.91 2.52 -11.71
C LEU A 110 3.70 4.03 -11.79
N ALA A 111 3.47 4.57 -12.98
CA ALA A 111 3.12 5.98 -13.14
C ALA A 111 1.76 6.28 -12.51
N LEU A 112 0.80 5.39 -12.72
CA LEU A 112 -0.53 5.54 -12.13
C LEU A 112 -0.49 5.38 -10.62
N LEU A 113 0.28 4.43 -10.12
CA LEU A 113 0.48 4.24 -8.68
C LEU A 113 1.09 5.49 -8.06
N GLY A 114 2.12 6.04 -8.67
CA GLY A 114 2.77 7.27 -8.19
C GLY A 114 1.80 8.44 -8.11
N ARG A 115 0.95 8.61 -9.12
CA ARG A 115 -0.08 9.66 -9.09
C ARG A 115 -1.09 9.42 -7.99
N TRP A 116 -1.53 8.19 -7.80
CA TRP A 116 -2.47 7.87 -6.74
C TRP A 116 -1.89 8.18 -5.36
N VAL A 117 -0.63 7.82 -5.11
CA VAL A 117 0.05 8.11 -3.85
C VAL A 117 0.12 9.63 -3.63
N GLY A 118 0.50 10.39 -4.66
CA GLY A 118 0.59 11.84 -4.57
C GLY A 118 -0.74 12.53 -4.28
N GLU A 119 -1.85 11.95 -4.73
CA GLU A 119 -3.20 12.49 -4.55
C GLU A 119 -3.91 11.96 -3.30
N ALA A 120 -3.41 10.86 -2.73
CA ALA A 120 -4.16 10.06 -1.75
C ALA A 120 -4.60 10.84 -0.51
N CYS A 121 -3.88 11.86 -0.12
CA CYS A 121 -4.20 12.67 1.06
C CYS A 121 -4.47 14.13 0.71
N ALA A 122 -4.81 14.38 -0.53
CA ALA A 122 -5.08 15.73 -0.99
C ALA A 122 -6.30 16.37 -0.30
#